data_fa9695fbfca6286a378edd000bab8182
#
_entry.id   fa9695fbfca6286a378edd000bab8182
#
_cell.length_a   1.000
_cell.length_b   1.000
_cell.length_c   1.000
_cell.angle_alpha   90.00
_cell.angle_beta   90.00
_cell.angle_gamma   90.00
#
_symmetry.space_group_name_H-M   'P 1'
#
loop_
_entity.id
_entity.type
_entity.pdbx_description
1 polymer ?
#
loop_
_entity_poly.entity_id
_entity_poly.type
_entity_poly.pdbx_seq_one_letter_code
_entity_poly.pdbx_strand_id
1 'polypeptide(L)'
;MSDSSLPAADPADHTAASALAAARRIVVKIGSSLLIDPTSRGVAREWLTALATELAAFRRDGREVIVVFSGSVALGRGRLGDIGRRVHDKQAAAAVGQSLLMAAWQEVFQPHGLTVGQVLLTRDDTERRRRWLNGRATIEVLLAHNVIPMVNENDTVSTEEIRYGDNDRLAARAAQLTHADLLILLSDVDGLYTADPRRDPSARHLPLIEELTPEILAMAGGANVSAGVGTGGMATKLKAAQIARSAGCATVIASGQTIAPLSAIRQGARATLIDAPDSPMAAYKQWIAGSLAPAGELKLDAGXXXXQGQEPAAGRRDRRDRRLRQG
;
A
#
# COMPACT_ATOMS: atom_id res chain seq x y z
N MET A 1 34.30 6.59 -28.97
CA MET A 1 32.96 6.10 -28.56
C MET A 1 33.13 5.24 -27.34
N SER A 2 33.11 5.88 -26.17
CA SER A 2 33.27 5.19 -24.88
C SER A 2 31.89 4.72 -24.43
N ASP A 3 31.74 3.42 -24.43
CA ASP A 3 30.56 2.72 -23.89
C ASP A 3 30.57 2.91 -22.38
N SER A 4 29.79 3.87 -21.88
CA SER A 4 29.61 4.07 -20.44
C SER A 4 28.41 3.25 -19.95
N SER A 5 28.55 1.93 -20.00
CA SER A 5 27.63 1.07 -19.27
C SER A 5 27.90 1.26 -17.78
N LEU A 6 26.97 1.86 -17.07
CA LEU A 6 27.00 1.90 -15.61
C LEU A 6 27.07 0.45 -15.09
N PRO A 7 27.93 0.17 -14.12
CA PRO A 7 27.99 -1.18 -13.57
C PRO A 7 26.63 -1.57 -12.96
N ALA A 8 26.20 -2.77 -13.24
CA ALA A 8 25.01 -3.33 -12.59
C ALA A 8 25.26 -3.34 -11.07
N ALA A 9 24.29 -2.87 -10.29
CA ALA A 9 24.41 -2.86 -8.83
C ALA A 9 24.63 -4.28 -8.32
N ASP A 10 25.52 -4.44 -7.36
CA ASP A 10 25.79 -5.73 -6.73
C ASP A 10 24.47 -6.20 -6.03
N PRO A 11 24.04 -7.44 -6.26
CA PRO A 11 22.87 -7.99 -5.53
C PRO A 11 22.98 -7.86 -4.01
N ALA A 12 24.18 -7.80 -3.46
CA ALA A 12 24.42 -7.57 -2.03
C ALA A 12 23.92 -6.18 -1.57
N ASP A 13 23.79 -5.23 -2.49
CA ASP A 13 23.30 -3.87 -2.18
C ASP A 13 21.77 -3.77 -2.23
N HIS A 14 21.06 -4.75 -2.79
CA HIS A 14 19.61 -4.77 -2.91
C HIS A 14 18.98 -5.49 -1.70
N THR A 15 18.79 -4.77 -0.61
CA THR A 15 18.21 -5.30 0.63
C THR A 15 17.06 -4.39 1.11
N ALA A 16 16.24 -4.91 2.01
CA ALA A 16 15.19 -4.11 2.67
C ALA A 16 15.79 -2.90 3.40
N ALA A 17 17.01 -3.06 3.97
CA ALA A 17 17.71 -1.97 4.66
C ALA A 17 18.15 -0.88 3.68
N SER A 18 18.74 -1.26 2.53
CA SER A 18 19.18 -0.30 1.52
C SER A 18 17.99 0.41 0.88
N ALA A 19 16.90 -0.31 0.57
CA ALA A 19 15.68 0.28 0.04
C ALA A 19 15.09 1.30 1.03
N LEU A 20 15.07 0.96 2.33
CA LEU A 20 14.61 1.88 3.37
C LEU A 20 15.53 3.10 3.50
N ALA A 21 16.84 2.91 3.37
CA ALA A 21 17.79 4.02 3.46
C ALA A 21 17.65 5.00 2.29
N ALA A 22 17.40 4.50 1.08
CA ALA A 22 17.27 5.31 -0.14
C ALA A 22 15.94 6.05 -0.27
N ALA A 23 14.87 5.51 0.30
CA ALA A 23 13.51 6.02 0.09
C ALA A 23 13.31 7.42 0.71
N ARG A 24 12.71 8.33 -0.05
CA ARG A 24 12.36 9.68 0.40
C ARG A 24 10.90 9.78 0.81
N ARG A 25 10.00 9.14 0.06
CA ARG A 25 8.58 9.09 0.39
C ARG A 25 8.20 7.64 0.71
N ILE A 26 7.74 7.42 1.93
CA ILE A 26 7.52 6.09 2.49
C ILE A 26 6.07 5.95 2.93
N VAL A 27 5.42 4.87 2.50
CA VAL A 27 4.13 4.46 3.04
C VAL A 27 4.36 3.31 4.01
N VAL A 28 3.93 3.46 5.26
CA VAL A 28 4.04 2.40 6.26
C VAL A 28 2.64 1.88 6.57
N LYS A 29 2.40 0.61 6.26
CA LYS A 29 1.13 -0.05 6.58
C LYS A 29 1.27 -0.87 7.86
N ILE A 30 0.32 -0.72 8.74
CA ILE A 30 0.32 -1.34 10.07
C ILE A 30 -0.92 -2.22 10.21
N GLY A 31 -0.70 -3.50 10.52
CA GLY A 31 -1.78 -4.46 10.78
C GLY A 31 -2.47 -4.19 12.12
N SER A 32 -3.75 -4.57 12.23
CA SER A 32 -4.53 -4.38 13.45
C SER A 32 -3.95 -5.14 14.65
N SER A 33 -3.34 -6.29 14.40
CA SER A 33 -2.71 -7.11 15.46
C SER A 33 -1.53 -6.43 16.14
N LEU A 34 -0.93 -5.41 15.50
CA LEU A 34 0.18 -4.63 16.06
C LEU A 34 -0.34 -3.43 16.87
N LEU A 35 -1.49 -2.89 16.48
CA LEU A 35 -2.06 -1.67 17.08
C LEU A 35 -2.94 -1.94 18.29
N ILE A 36 -3.49 -3.15 18.37
CA ILE A 36 -4.46 -3.50 19.41
C ILE A 36 -3.81 -4.50 20.37
N ASP A 37 -3.71 -4.11 21.61
CA ASP A 37 -3.23 -4.97 22.69
C ASP A 37 -4.27 -6.08 22.95
N PRO A 38 -3.90 -7.35 22.83
CA PRO A 38 -4.87 -8.44 22.93
C PRO A 38 -5.45 -8.62 24.35
N THR A 39 -4.74 -8.16 25.37
CA THR A 39 -5.15 -8.28 26.76
C THR A 39 -6.13 -7.18 27.16
N SER A 40 -5.73 -5.92 26.96
CA SER A 40 -6.54 -4.76 27.33
C SER A 40 -7.63 -4.43 26.30
N ARG A 41 -7.51 -4.96 25.09
CA ARG A 41 -8.32 -4.60 23.92
C ARG A 41 -8.25 -3.11 23.58
N GLY A 42 -7.25 -2.43 24.13
CA GLY A 42 -6.94 -1.03 23.87
C GLY A 42 -5.83 -0.88 22.86
N VAL A 43 -5.33 0.35 22.70
CA VAL A 43 -4.20 0.64 21.83
C VAL A 43 -2.90 0.14 22.48
N ALA A 44 -2.04 -0.51 21.69
CA ALA A 44 -0.71 -0.97 22.11
C ALA A 44 0.24 0.24 22.23
N ARG A 45 0.11 0.98 23.33
CA ARG A 45 0.69 2.31 23.55
C ARG A 45 2.22 2.34 23.43
N GLU A 46 2.89 1.38 24.06
CA GLU A 46 4.36 1.30 24.04
C GLU A 46 4.88 1.14 22.61
N TRP A 47 4.30 0.18 21.90
CA TRP A 47 4.64 -0.09 20.51
C TRP A 47 4.37 1.14 19.62
N LEU A 48 3.19 1.76 19.81
CA LEU A 48 2.79 2.94 19.04
C LEU A 48 3.75 4.11 19.26
N THR A 49 4.17 4.35 20.52
CA THR A 49 5.11 5.41 20.87
C THR A 49 6.47 5.18 20.23
N ALA A 50 6.96 3.94 20.27
CA ALA A 50 8.25 3.60 19.66
C ALA A 50 8.21 3.81 18.15
N LEU A 51 7.15 3.33 17.47
CA LEU A 51 7.02 3.52 16.03
C LEU A 51 6.89 5.02 15.68
N ALA A 52 6.11 5.80 16.44
CA ALA A 52 5.99 7.24 16.23
C ALA A 52 7.35 7.94 16.33
N THR A 53 8.20 7.51 17.26
CA THR A 53 9.57 8.02 17.41
C THR A 53 10.41 7.74 16.15
N GLU A 54 10.30 6.54 15.60
CA GLU A 54 11.01 6.17 14.36
C GLU A 54 10.52 7.00 13.16
N LEU A 55 9.19 7.14 13.02
CA LEU A 55 8.58 7.91 11.92
C LEU A 55 8.93 9.41 12.06
N ALA A 56 8.97 9.93 13.28
CA ALA A 56 9.39 11.30 13.55
C ALA A 56 10.86 11.52 13.18
N ALA A 57 11.72 10.52 13.39
CA ALA A 57 13.11 10.60 12.94
C ALA A 57 13.19 10.71 11.41
N PHE A 58 12.40 9.93 10.66
CA PHE A 58 12.35 10.07 9.19
C PHE A 58 11.90 11.47 8.77
N ARG A 59 10.90 12.05 9.47
CA ARG A 59 10.46 13.41 9.17
C ARG A 59 11.56 14.46 9.41
N ARG A 60 12.33 14.31 10.51
CA ARG A 60 13.47 15.18 10.80
C ARG A 60 14.57 15.06 9.73
N ASP A 61 14.73 13.87 9.14
CA ASP A 61 15.68 13.61 8.05
C ASP A 61 15.16 14.14 6.69
N GLY A 62 14.01 14.84 6.66
CA GLY A 62 13.44 15.42 5.45
C GLY A 62 12.67 14.43 4.59
N ARG A 63 12.40 13.24 5.10
CA ARG A 63 11.62 12.22 4.38
C ARG A 63 10.12 12.44 4.59
N GLU A 64 9.33 12.05 3.62
CA GLU A 64 7.87 12.11 3.68
C GLU A 64 7.31 10.75 4.12
N VAL A 65 6.44 10.78 5.11
CA VAL A 65 5.86 9.57 5.72
C VAL A 65 4.35 9.63 5.63
N ILE A 66 3.75 8.55 5.17
CA ILE A 66 2.30 8.33 5.12
C ILE A 66 2.04 7.03 5.89
N VAL A 67 1.10 7.05 6.81
CA VAL A 67 0.76 5.87 7.61
C VAL A 67 -0.60 5.33 7.17
N VAL A 68 -0.65 4.04 6.86
CA VAL A 68 -1.90 3.33 6.58
C VAL A 68 -2.11 2.30 7.69
N PHE A 69 -3.24 2.35 8.35
CA PHE A 69 -3.45 1.51 9.53
C PHE A 69 -4.83 0.84 9.50
N SER A 70 -4.97 -0.16 10.36
CA SER A 70 -6.22 -0.90 10.56
C SER A 70 -6.58 -0.88 12.05
N GLY A 71 -7.66 -1.55 12.42
CA GLY A 71 -7.97 -1.80 13.83
C GLY A 71 -9.14 -0.97 14.38
N SER A 72 -9.71 -0.06 13.59
CA SER A 72 -10.85 0.75 14.01
C SER A 72 -12.02 -0.10 14.52
N VAL A 73 -12.43 -1.12 13.76
CA VAL A 73 -13.53 -2.00 14.16
C VAL A 73 -13.21 -2.75 15.46
N ALA A 74 -11.99 -3.29 15.59
CA ALA A 74 -11.57 -4.05 16.77
C ALA A 74 -11.57 -3.17 18.03
N LEU A 75 -10.99 -1.97 17.92
CA LEU A 75 -10.92 -1.03 19.04
C LEU A 75 -12.30 -0.52 19.43
N GLY A 76 -13.15 -0.21 18.43
CA GLY A 76 -14.51 0.24 18.68
C GLY A 76 -15.36 -0.83 19.36
N ARG A 77 -15.21 -2.09 18.95
CA ARG A 77 -15.87 -3.22 19.62
C ARG A 77 -15.39 -3.37 21.07
N GLY A 78 -14.10 -3.20 21.29
CA GLY A 78 -13.56 -3.19 22.66
C GLY A 78 -14.21 -2.13 23.54
N ARG A 79 -14.52 -0.97 22.97
CA ARG A 79 -15.14 0.16 23.68
C ARG A 79 -16.65 0.02 23.86
N LEU A 80 -17.36 -0.49 22.81
CA LEU A 80 -18.82 -0.58 22.80
C LEU A 80 -19.35 -1.88 23.42
N GLY A 81 -18.50 -2.91 23.54
CA GLY A 81 -18.93 -4.21 24.04
C GLY A 81 -19.61 -5.03 22.92
N ASP A 82 -20.57 -5.86 23.29
CA ASP A 82 -21.26 -6.75 22.36
C ASP A 82 -22.31 -6.00 21.56
N ILE A 83 -21.95 -5.58 20.35
CA ILE A 83 -22.80 -4.80 19.44
C ILE A 83 -23.25 -5.58 18.21
N GLY A 84 -23.18 -6.88 18.21
CA GLY A 84 -23.60 -7.67 17.06
C GLY A 84 -22.59 -7.71 15.90
N ARG A 85 -23.04 -8.29 14.76
CA ARG A 85 -22.12 -8.58 13.62
C ARG A 85 -22.62 -8.08 12.27
N ARG A 86 -23.74 -7.36 12.23
CA ARG A 86 -24.28 -6.79 11.00
C ARG A 86 -23.36 -5.70 10.46
N VAL A 87 -23.56 -5.32 9.22
CA VAL A 87 -22.75 -4.28 8.56
C VAL A 87 -22.75 -2.98 9.38
N HIS A 88 -23.95 -2.51 9.77
CA HIS A 88 -24.06 -1.28 10.55
C HIS A 88 -23.45 -1.38 11.97
N ASP A 89 -23.40 -2.57 12.56
CA ASP A 89 -22.71 -2.79 13.84
C ASP A 89 -21.20 -2.59 13.66
N LYS A 90 -20.65 -3.14 12.57
CA LYS A 90 -19.24 -2.94 12.22
C LYS A 90 -18.93 -1.47 11.90
N GLN A 91 -19.82 -0.79 11.17
CA GLN A 91 -19.68 0.63 10.82
C GLN A 91 -19.68 1.50 12.08
N ALA A 92 -20.59 1.23 13.01
CA ALA A 92 -20.65 1.95 14.29
C ALA A 92 -19.37 1.72 15.11
N ALA A 93 -18.89 0.46 15.17
CA ALA A 93 -17.62 0.15 15.83
C ALA A 93 -16.46 0.90 15.17
N ALA A 94 -16.41 0.89 13.83
CA ALA A 94 -15.37 1.60 13.09
C ALA A 94 -15.36 3.10 13.42
N ALA A 95 -16.54 3.73 13.49
CA ALA A 95 -16.67 5.16 13.80
C ALA A 95 -16.07 5.48 15.18
N VAL A 96 -16.40 4.68 16.20
CA VAL A 96 -15.87 4.87 17.55
C VAL A 96 -14.36 4.58 17.60
N GLY A 97 -13.95 3.45 17.04
CA GLY A 97 -12.54 3.04 17.06
C GLY A 97 -11.63 3.97 16.27
N GLN A 98 -12.14 4.54 15.17
CA GLN A 98 -11.37 5.48 14.34
C GLN A 98 -11.01 6.74 15.14
N SER A 99 -11.96 7.30 15.89
CA SER A 99 -11.69 8.48 16.72
C SER A 99 -10.68 8.18 17.83
N LEU A 100 -10.77 7.00 18.45
CA LEU A 100 -9.83 6.57 19.49
C LEU A 100 -8.42 6.38 18.93
N LEU A 101 -8.30 5.77 17.73
CA LEU A 101 -7.00 5.58 17.06
C LEU A 101 -6.38 6.93 16.69
N MET A 102 -7.16 7.86 16.14
CA MET A 102 -6.64 9.18 15.76
C MET A 102 -6.16 9.96 17.00
N ALA A 103 -6.90 9.88 18.11
CA ALA A 103 -6.48 10.50 19.36
C ALA A 103 -5.14 9.91 19.85
N ALA A 104 -5.00 8.58 19.80
CA ALA A 104 -3.77 7.89 20.19
C ALA A 104 -2.59 8.30 19.29
N TRP A 105 -2.81 8.35 17.96
CA TRP A 105 -1.77 8.79 17.03
C TRP A 105 -1.35 10.25 17.27
N GLN A 106 -2.29 11.16 17.48
CA GLN A 106 -1.97 12.56 17.78
C GLN A 106 -1.18 12.67 19.09
N GLU A 107 -1.58 11.91 20.10
CA GLU A 107 -0.90 11.90 21.39
C GLU A 107 0.58 11.48 21.29
N VAL A 108 0.87 10.41 20.52
CA VAL A 108 2.26 9.92 20.43
C VAL A 108 3.12 10.78 19.49
N PHE A 109 2.53 11.53 18.55
CA PHE A 109 3.29 12.43 17.68
C PHE A 109 3.48 13.82 18.30
N GLN A 110 2.65 14.22 19.28
CA GLN A 110 2.72 15.54 19.92
C GLN A 110 4.11 15.85 20.51
N PRO A 111 4.77 14.92 21.24
CA PRO A 111 6.10 15.20 21.79
C PRO A 111 7.17 15.47 20.72
N HIS A 112 6.93 15.06 19.49
CA HIS A 112 7.85 15.30 18.35
C HIS A 112 7.51 16.58 17.56
N GLY A 113 6.50 17.35 18.00
CA GLY A 113 6.05 18.55 17.31
C GLY A 113 5.32 18.28 15.99
N LEU A 114 4.80 17.05 15.82
CA LEU A 114 4.14 16.65 14.58
C LEU A 114 2.62 16.56 14.77
N THR A 115 1.92 16.94 13.72
CA THR A 115 0.47 16.84 13.62
C THR A 115 0.09 15.70 12.69
N VAL A 116 -1.01 15.02 12.97
CA VAL A 116 -1.55 13.98 12.10
C VAL A 116 -2.80 14.49 11.37
N GLY A 117 -2.95 14.10 10.10
CA GLY A 117 -4.12 14.46 9.30
C GLY A 117 -4.86 13.19 8.85
N GLN A 118 -6.12 13.04 9.26
CA GLN A 118 -6.92 11.87 8.89
C GLN A 118 -7.39 11.92 7.43
N VAL A 119 -7.16 10.83 6.71
CA VAL A 119 -7.61 10.63 5.33
C VAL A 119 -8.35 9.30 5.26
N LEU A 120 -9.67 9.35 5.09
CA LEU A 120 -10.50 8.16 4.99
C LEU A 120 -10.87 7.94 3.52
N LEU A 121 -10.55 6.76 2.99
CA LEU A 121 -10.76 6.43 1.58
C LEU A 121 -11.60 5.17 1.46
N THR A 122 -12.43 5.14 0.44
CA THR A 122 -13.09 3.91 -0.02
C THR A 122 -12.42 3.41 -1.29
N ARG A 123 -12.73 2.21 -1.70
CA ARG A 123 -12.29 1.66 -2.99
C ARG A 123 -12.69 2.59 -4.15
N ASP A 124 -13.92 3.11 -4.12
CA ASP A 124 -14.45 4.03 -5.13
C ASP A 124 -13.59 5.31 -5.25
N ASP A 125 -13.05 5.82 -4.14
CA ASP A 125 -12.18 7.01 -4.13
C ASP A 125 -10.85 6.76 -4.85
N THR A 126 -10.38 5.52 -4.85
CA THR A 126 -9.13 5.17 -5.51
C THR A 126 -9.30 4.65 -6.94
N GLU A 127 -10.52 4.34 -7.38
CA GLU A 127 -10.80 3.85 -8.73
C GLU A 127 -11.33 4.96 -9.65
N ARG A 128 -11.99 5.99 -9.11
CA ARG A 128 -12.50 7.11 -9.90
C ARG A 128 -11.48 8.23 -10.02
N ARG A 129 -11.05 8.54 -11.25
CA ARG A 129 -9.99 9.51 -11.54
C ARG A 129 -10.14 10.84 -10.79
N ARG A 130 -11.33 11.44 -10.75
CA ARG A 130 -11.56 12.72 -10.08
C ARG A 130 -11.31 12.64 -8.56
N ARG A 131 -11.85 11.59 -7.93
CA ARG A 131 -11.66 11.36 -6.49
C ARG A 131 -10.20 11.04 -6.17
N TRP A 132 -9.57 10.22 -7.03
CA TRP A 132 -8.15 9.91 -6.97
C TRP A 132 -7.29 11.18 -6.93
N LEU A 133 -7.51 12.11 -7.90
CA LEU A 133 -6.75 13.35 -7.98
C LEU A 133 -7.00 14.26 -6.75
N ASN A 134 -8.22 14.32 -6.24
CA ASN A 134 -8.55 15.09 -5.03
C ASN A 134 -7.85 14.49 -3.80
N GLY A 135 -7.91 13.17 -3.62
CA GLY A 135 -7.22 12.48 -2.52
C GLY A 135 -5.72 12.74 -2.55
N ARG A 136 -5.11 12.65 -3.75
CA ARG A 136 -3.70 12.95 -3.94
C ARG A 136 -3.37 14.39 -3.54
N ALA A 137 -4.13 15.37 -4.05
CA ALA A 137 -3.90 16.77 -3.76
C ALA A 137 -4.00 17.07 -2.26
N THR A 138 -4.95 16.44 -1.56
CA THR A 138 -5.08 16.56 -0.11
C THR A 138 -3.84 16.03 0.62
N ILE A 139 -3.37 14.84 0.24
CA ILE A 139 -2.18 14.24 0.88
C ILE A 139 -0.93 15.10 0.61
N GLU A 140 -0.77 15.62 -0.62
CA GLU A 140 0.37 16.48 -0.96
C GLU A 140 0.37 17.76 -0.10
N VAL A 141 -0.79 18.37 0.12
CA VAL A 141 -0.91 19.57 0.99
C VAL A 141 -0.54 19.20 2.43
N LEU A 142 -1.00 18.07 2.96
CA LEU A 142 -0.63 17.62 4.31
C LEU A 142 0.88 17.46 4.44
N LEU A 143 1.51 16.75 3.49
CA LEU A 143 2.96 16.54 3.48
C LEU A 143 3.75 17.85 3.41
N ALA A 144 3.29 18.81 2.58
CA ALA A 144 3.92 20.11 2.44
C ALA A 144 3.86 20.95 3.73
N HIS A 145 2.83 20.72 4.56
CA HIS A 145 2.66 21.39 5.86
C HIS A 145 3.23 20.58 7.04
N ASN A 146 4.08 19.58 6.76
CA ASN A 146 4.73 18.73 7.77
C ASN A 146 3.72 17.95 8.62
N VAL A 147 2.53 17.67 8.07
CA VAL A 147 1.51 16.83 8.70
C VAL A 147 1.69 15.39 8.21
N ILE A 148 1.55 14.41 9.11
CA ILE A 148 1.61 13.00 8.72
C ILE A 148 0.20 12.56 8.29
N PRO A 149 0.01 12.19 6.99
CA PRO A 149 -1.29 11.65 6.56
C PRO A 149 -1.53 10.29 7.17
N MET A 150 -2.65 10.15 7.87
CA MET A 150 -3.09 8.94 8.55
C MET A 150 -4.25 8.34 7.75
N VAL A 151 -3.95 7.36 6.90
CA VAL A 151 -4.89 6.80 5.93
C VAL A 151 -5.55 5.54 6.50
N ASN A 152 -6.86 5.44 6.35
CA ASN A 152 -7.61 4.22 6.66
C ASN A 152 -8.79 4.07 5.71
N GLU A 153 -9.38 2.90 5.68
CA GLU A 153 -10.65 2.69 4.97
C GLU A 153 -11.76 3.48 5.67
N ASN A 154 -12.66 4.07 4.87
CA ASN A 154 -13.87 4.70 5.39
C ASN A 154 -14.94 3.62 5.65
N ASP A 155 -14.71 2.86 6.71
CA ASP A 155 -15.60 1.77 7.12
C ASP A 155 -17.04 2.24 7.39
N THR A 156 -17.25 3.53 7.69
CA THR A 156 -18.59 4.03 8.05
C THR A 156 -19.55 4.04 6.87
N VAL A 157 -19.03 4.09 5.64
CA VAL A 157 -19.85 4.11 4.41
C VAL A 157 -19.53 2.95 3.47
N SER A 158 -18.52 2.14 3.79
CA SER A 158 -18.14 0.98 2.97
C SER A 158 -19.15 -0.15 3.14
N THR A 159 -19.62 -0.70 2.03
CA THR A 159 -20.43 -1.93 2.00
C THR A 159 -19.54 -3.11 1.56
N GLU A 160 -20.04 -4.32 1.69
CA GLU A 160 -19.27 -5.52 1.33
C GLU A 160 -18.81 -5.50 -0.13
N GLU A 161 -19.59 -4.88 -1.02
CA GLU A 161 -19.28 -4.80 -2.46
C GLU A 161 -18.15 -3.82 -2.79
N ILE A 162 -17.99 -2.76 -1.98
CA ILE A 162 -17.04 -1.68 -2.24
C ILE A 162 -15.92 -1.61 -1.20
N ARG A 163 -15.81 -2.61 -0.34
CA ARG A 163 -14.80 -2.67 0.70
C ARG A 163 -13.45 -3.16 0.14
N TYR A 164 -12.36 -2.59 0.63
CA TYR A 164 -11.02 -3.12 0.35
C TYR A 164 -10.84 -4.53 0.91
N GLY A 165 -11.41 -4.78 2.08
CA GLY A 165 -11.27 -6.05 2.78
C GLY A 165 -9.94 -6.20 3.53
N ASP A 166 -8.89 -5.59 3.02
CA ASP A 166 -7.60 -5.52 3.70
C ASP A 166 -6.88 -4.20 3.38
N ASN A 167 -6.19 -3.65 4.35
CA ASN A 167 -5.49 -2.38 4.18
C ASN A 167 -4.12 -2.52 3.50
N ASP A 168 -3.68 -3.72 3.14
CA ASP A 168 -2.48 -3.90 2.30
C ASP A 168 -2.73 -3.29 0.91
N ARG A 169 -3.91 -3.58 0.32
CA ARG A 169 -4.31 -3.01 -0.98
C ARG A 169 -4.52 -1.49 -0.89
N LEU A 170 -5.13 -1.01 0.19
CA LEU A 170 -5.31 0.43 0.42
C LEU A 170 -3.94 1.12 0.51
N ALA A 171 -2.99 0.51 1.22
CA ALA A 171 -1.63 1.05 1.37
C ALA A 171 -0.90 1.10 0.02
N ALA A 172 -1.04 0.06 -0.80
CA ALA A 172 -0.47 0.04 -2.15
C ALA A 172 -1.11 1.12 -3.04
N ARG A 173 -2.42 1.34 -2.92
CA ARG A 173 -3.11 2.43 -3.63
C ARG A 173 -2.65 3.81 -3.13
N ALA A 174 -2.43 3.96 -1.81
CA ALA A 174 -1.88 5.20 -1.25
C ALA A 174 -0.45 5.44 -1.77
N ALA A 175 0.38 4.39 -1.84
CA ALA A 175 1.73 4.47 -2.41
C ALA A 175 1.69 4.88 -3.89
N GLN A 176 0.82 4.25 -4.67
CA GLN A 176 0.60 4.59 -6.08
C GLN A 176 0.11 6.04 -6.25
N LEU A 177 -0.87 6.44 -5.43
CA LEU A 177 -1.48 7.79 -5.45
C LEU A 177 -0.43 8.87 -5.22
N THR A 178 0.50 8.63 -4.32
CA THR A 178 1.48 9.62 -3.86
C THR A 178 2.85 9.46 -4.49
N HIS A 179 3.02 8.51 -5.41
CA HIS A 179 4.32 8.16 -6.01
C HIS A 179 5.37 7.91 -4.93
N ALA A 180 5.02 7.08 -3.95
CA ALA A 180 5.96 6.70 -2.90
C ALA A 180 7.09 5.83 -3.48
N ASP A 181 8.28 5.97 -2.91
CA ASP A 181 9.44 5.16 -3.29
C ASP A 181 9.35 3.77 -2.67
N LEU A 182 8.80 3.69 -1.45
CA LEU A 182 8.78 2.47 -0.66
C LEU A 182 7.45 2.29 0.08
N LEU A 183 6.89 1.10 -0.03
CA LEU A 183 5.77 0.61 0.77
C LEU A 183 6.32 -0.41 1.78
N ILE A 184 6.12 -0.17 3.07
CA ILE A 184 6.48 -1.13 4.13
C ILE A 184 5.20 -1.75 4.68
N LEU A 185 5.09 -3.07 4.60
CA LEU A 185 3.97 -3.83 5.14
C LEU A 185 4.41 -4.48 6.47
N LEU A 186 4.13 -3.81 7.58
CA LEU A 186 4.39 -4.35 8.92
C LEU A 186 3.26 -5.29 9.32
N SER A 187 3.60 -6.51 9.68
CA SER A 187 2.65 -7.55 10.06
C SER A 187 3.24 -8.54 11.05
N ASP A 188 2.57 -9.66 11.25
CA ASP A 188 3.00 -10.76 12.11
C ASP A 188 4.03 -11.70 11.45
N VAL A 189 4.34 -11.48 10.16
CA VAL A 189 5.32 -12.29 9.41
C VAL A 189 6.54 -11.44 9.06
N ASP A 190 7.69 -12.09 8.99
CA ASP A 190 9.00 -11.47 8.75
C ASP A 190 9.45 -11.53 7.28
N GLY A 191 8.54 -11.92 6.37
CA GLY A 191 8.84 -11.95 4.94
C GLY A 191 8.10 -13.07 4.22
N LEU A 192 8.47 -13.29 2.95
CA LEU A 192 7.96 -14.37 2.11
C LEU A 192 8.90 -15.57 2.20
N TYR A 193 8.30 -16.75 2.17
CA TYR A 193 8.99 -18.05 2.18
C TYR A 193 8.51 -18.89 1.01
N THR A 194 9.31 -19.88 0.62
CA THR A 194 8.95 -20.85 -0.43
C THR A 194 7.72 -21.68 -0.09
N ALA A 195 7.41 -21.80 1.21
CA ALA A 195 6.21 -22.46 1.75
C ALA A 195 5.92 -21.86 3.13
N ASP A 196 4.82 -22.21 3.77
CA ASP A 196 4.51 -21.75 5.14
C ASP A 196 5.51 -22.38 6.14
N PRO A 197 6.41 -21.60 6.75
CA PRO A 197 7.44 -22.16 7.65
C PRO A 197 6.87 -22.79 8.92
N ARG A 198 5.59 -22.52 9.26
CA ARG A 198 4.91 -23.17 10.39
C ARG A 198 4.48 -24.60 10.07
N ARG A 199 4.41 -24.93 8.79
CA ARG A 199 3.94 -26.25 8.29
C ARG A 199 5.04 -27.03 7.62
N ASP A 200 6.00 -26.35 7.01
CA ASP A 200 7.08 -26.96 6.24
C ASP A 200 8.44 -26.48 6.79
N PRO A 201 9.13 -27.30 7.58
CA PRO A 201 10.45 -26.94 8.11
C PRO A 201 11.53 -26.71 7.03
N SER A 202 11.30 -27.16 5.79
CA SER A 202 12.22 -26.93 4.67
C SER A 202 11.98 -25.58 3.98
N ALA A 203 10.97 -24.82 4.40
CA ALA A 203 10.65 -23.52 3.82
C ALA A 203 11.83 -22.54 3.99
N ARG A 204 12.25 -21.95 2.87
CA ARG A 204 13.37 -21.00 2.84
C ARG A 204 12.84 -19.59 2.68
N HIS A 205 13.40 -18.67 3.44
CA HIS A 205 13.11 -17.24 3.33
C HIS A 205 13.60 -16.69 2.00
N LEU A 206 12.83 -15.81 1.37
CA LEU A 206 13.17 -15.14 0.13
C LEU A 206 13.45 -13.65 0.45
N PRO A 207 14.73 -13.26 0.60
CA PRO A 207 15.05 -11.89 1.01
C PRO A 207 14.82 -10.86 -0.08
N LEU A 208 14.94 -11.26 -1.38
CA LEU A 208 14.76 -10.38 -2.52
C LEU A 208 13.88 -11.05 -3.57
N ILE A 209 12.94 -10.29 -4.11
CA ILE A 209 12.10 -10.69 -5.23
C ILE A 209 12.18 -9.58 -6.29
N GLU A 210 12.91 -9.86 -7.34
CA GLU A 210 13.09 -8.92 -8.46
C GLU A 210 11.86 -8.91 -9.37
N GLU A 211 11.14 -10.03 -9.47
CA GLU A 211 9.96 -10.13 -10.32
C GLU A 211 8.88 -11.00 -9.66
N LEU A 212 7.64 -10.53 -9.74
CA LEU A 212 6.48 -11.27 -9.23
C LEU A 212 5.97 -12.26 -10.28
N THR A 213 6.68 -13.37 -10.42
CA THR A 213 6.31 -14.43 -11.36
C THR A 213 5.07 -15.21 -10.86
N PRO A 214 4.38 -15.96 -11.75
CA PRO A 214 3.28 -16.82 -11.32
C PRO A 214 3.68 -17.81 -10.21
N GLU A 215 4.94 -18.30 -10.22
CA GLU A 215 5.46 -19.21 -9.21
C GLU A 215 5.56 -18.53 -7.85
N ILE A 216 6.08 -17.29 -7.79
CA ILE A 216 6.14 -16.49 -6.56
C ILE A 216 4.72 -16.22 -6.03
N LEU A 217 3.79 -15.88 -6.91
CA LEU A 217 2.40 -15.63 -6.52
C LEU A 217 1.73 -16.91 -5.97
N ALA A 218 2.06 -18.07 -6.55
CA ALA A 218 1.55 -19.37 -6.12
C ALA A 218 2.05 -19.76 -4.71
N MET A 219 3.27 -19.36 -4.32
CA MET A 219 3.82 -19.60 -2.98
C MET A 219 2.94 -18.99 -1.87
N ALA A 220 2.29 -17.84 -2.14
CA ALA A 220 1.38 -17.20 -1.19
C ALA A 220 -0.01 -17.83 -1.16
N GLY A 221 -0.39 -18.58 -2.19
CA GLY A 221 -1.70 -19.20 -2.36
C GLY A 221 -1.86 -20.59 -1.74
N GLY A 222 -0.81 -21.15 -1.13
CA GLY A 222 -0.85 -22.49 -0.52
C GLY A 222 -1.87 -22.60 0.62
N ALA A 223 -2.95 -23.30 0.36
CA ALA A 223 -3.84 -24.01 1.29
C ALA A 223 -4.74 -23.21 2.26
N ASN A 224 -4.78 -21.87 2.30
CA ASN A 224 -5.64 -21.18 3.27
C ASN A 224 -6.60 -20.12 2.69
N VAL A 225 -7.10 -20.34 1.48
CA VAL A 225 -8.19 -19.51 0.95
C VAL A 225 -9.53 -19.81 1.64
N SER A 226 -9.60 -20.92 2.38
CA SER A 226 -10.86 -21.42 2.94
C SER A 226 -11.10 -21.10 4.42
N ALA A 227 -10.13 -20.52 5.13
CA ALA A 227 -10.34 -20.11 6.51
C ALA A 227 -10.68 -18.62 6.55
N GLY A 228 -11.95 -18.29 6.58
CA GLY A 228 -12.49 -16.93 6.58
C GLY A 228 -12.21 -16.12 7.85
N VAL A 229 -11.04 -16.28 8.45
CA VAL A 229 -10.64 -15.55 9.66
C VAL A 229 -9.27 -14.92 9.40
N GLY A 230 -9.28 -13.61 9.16
CA GLY A 230 -8.08 -12.82 8.89
C GLY A 230 -7.95 -12.45 7.42
N THR A 231 -8.34 -11.24 7.10
CA THR A 231 -8.36 -10.70 5.72
C THR A 231 -6.97 -10.33 5.18
N GLY A 232 -5.88 -10.55 5.93
CA GLY A 232 -4.54 -10.08 5.56
C GLY A 232 -3.48 -11.17 5.43
N GLY A 233 -3.67 -12.16 4.55
CA GLY A 233 -2.68 -13.22 4.31
C GLY A 233 -1.55 -12.78 3.37
N MET A 234 -0.56 -13.68 3.15
CA MET A 234 0.55 -13.40 2.24
C MET A 234 0.07 -13.06 0.83
N ALA A 235 -1.00 -13.70 0.36
CA ALA A 235 -1.58 -13.41 -0.96
C ALA A 235 -2.02 -11.95 -1.10
N THR A 236 -2.60 -11.34 -0.04
CA THR A 236 -2.98 -9.93 -0.08
C THR A 236 -1.75 -9.01 -0.13
N LYS A 237 -0.67 -9.39 0.56
CA LYS A 237 0.60 -8.64 0.54
C LYS A 237 1.25 -8.68 -0.84
N LEU A 238 1.25 -9.83 -1.51
CA LEU A 238 1.78 -9.92 -2.87
C LEU A 238 0.92 -9.14 -3.88
N LYS A 239 -0.41 -9.16 -3.72
CA LYS A 239 -1.29 -8.31 -4.55
C LYS A 239 -1.03 -6.82 -4.30
N ALA A 240 -0.80 -6.43 -3.07
CA ALA A 240 -0.44 -5.05 -2.73
C ALA A 240 0.91 -4.68 -3.36
N ALA A 241 1.91 -5.56 -3.24
CA ALA A 241 3.22 -5.35 -3.87
C ALA A 241 3.11 -5.22 -5.39
N GLN A 242 2.25 -6.02 -6.03
CA GLN A 242 2.00 -5.92 -7.47
C GLN A 242 1.45 -4.53 -7.85
N ILE A 243 0.51 -4.00 -7.07
CA ILE A 243 -0.04 -2.65 -7.27
C ILE A 243 1.05 -1.58 -7.08
N ALA A 244 1.81 -1.65 -5.99
CA ALA A 244 2.90 -0.70 -5.69
C ALA A 244 3.96 -0.73 -6.80
N ARG A 245 4.41 -1.94 -7.20
CA ARG A 245 5.38 -2.17 -8.26
C ARG A 245 4.94 -1.57 -9.59
N SER A 246 3.65 -1.65 -9.93
CA SER A 246 3.11 -1.04 -11.16
C SER A 246 3.24 0.49 -11.19
N ALA A 247 3.49 1.10 -10.05
CA ALA A 247 3.73 2.55 -9.91
C ALA A 247 5.21 2.89 -9.67
N GLY A 248 6.11 1.92 -9.76
CA GLY A 248 7.54 2.11 -9.51
C GLY A 248 7.89 2.16 -8.02
N CYS A 249 7.04 1.66 -7.15
CA CYS A 249 7.24 1.67 -5.70
C CYS A 249 7.66 0.27 -5.23
N ALA A 250 8.82 0.16 -4.61
CA ALA A 250 9.29 -1.09 -4.01
C ALA A 250 8.47 -1.42 -2.77
N THR A 251 8.41 -2.70 -2.39
CA THR A 251 7.66 -3.13 -1.21
C THR A 251 8.55 -3.96 -0.28
N VAL A 252 8.54 -3.62 1.01
CA VAL A 252 9.18 -4.42 2.06
C VAL A 252 8.08 -5.09 2.90
N ILE A 253 8.16 -6.41 3.03
CA ILE A 253 7.33 -7.19 3.96
C ILE A 253 8.21 -7.52 5.15
N ALA A 254 7.81 -7.10 6.35
CA ALA A 254 8.62 -7.28 7.55
C ALA A 254 7.74 -7.48 8.79
N SER A 255 8.36 -8.10 9.80
CA SER A 255 7.70 -8.24 11.10
C SER A 255 7.58 -6.88 11.79
N GLY A 256 6.38 -6.59 12.27
CA GLY A 256 6.14 -5.45 13.15
C GLY A 256 6.08 -5.83 14.62
N GLN A 257 6.43 -7.07 14.97
CA GLN A 257 6.29 -7.56 16.36
C GLN A 257 7.33 -7.00 17.31
N THR A 258 8.46 -6.51 16.79
CA THR A 258 9.46 -5.83 17.62
C THR A 258 8.99 -4.41 17.99
N ILE A 259 9.50 -3.87 19.07
CA ILE A 259 9.14 -2.53 19.57
C ILE A 259 9.56 -1.43 18.56
N ALA A 260 10.69 -1.60 17.86
CA ALA A 260 11.21 -0.63 16.89
C ALA A 260 11.42 -1.32 15.53
N PRO A 261 10.31 -1.60 14.79
CA PRO A 261 10.41 -2.43 13.59
C PRO A 261 11.18 -1.79 12.43
N LEU A 262 11.15 -0.47 12.28
CA LEU A 262 11.87 0.20 11.18
C LEU A 262 13.38 0.22 11.47
N SER A 263 13.77 0.38 12.73
CA SER A 263 15.17 0.26 13.15
C SER A 263 15.67 -1.18 12.97
N ALA A 264 14.85 -2.16 13.27
CA ALA A 264 15.18 -3.58 13.03
C ALA A 264 15.47 -3.82 11.54
N ILE A 265 14.61 -3.32 10.64
CA ILE A 265 14.84 -3.41 9.19
C ILE A 265 16.17 -2.76 8.82
N ARG A 266 16.44 -1.55 9.32
CA ARG A 266 17.72 -0.83 9.05
C ARG A 266 18.95 -1.61 9.54
N GLN A 267 18.80 -2.39 10.59
CA GLN A 267 19.88 -3.22 11.17
C GLN A 267 19.98 -4.60 10.52
N GLY A 268 19.22 -4.85 9.45
CA GLY A 268 19.27 -6.10 8.71
C GLY A 268 18.41 -7.23 9.27
N ALA A 269 17.40 -6.91 10.07
CA ALA A 269 16.43 -7.91 10.48
C ALA A 269 15.77 -8.55 9.25
N ARG A 270 15.37 -9.80 9.38
CA ARG A 270 14.76 -10.55 8.30
C ARG A 270 13.54 -9.81 7.75
N ALA A 271 13.52 -9.63 6.42
CA ALA A 271 12.44 -8.99 5.67
C ALA A 271 12.56 -9.41 4.21
N THR A 272 11.47 -9.34 3.46
CA THR A 272 11.48 -9.55 2.01
C THR A 272 11.35 -8.20 1.31
N LEU A 273 12.34 -7.87 0.47
CA LEU A 273 12.24 -6.77 -0.48
C LEU A 273 11.64 -7.29 -1.79
N ILE A 274 10.57 -6.69 -2.24
CA ILE A 274 10.02 -6.87 -3.59
C ILE A 274 10.36 -5.61 -4.36
N ASP A 275 11.28 -5.76 -5.30
CA ASP A 275 11.85 -4.62 -6.02
C ASP A 275 10.87 -4.02 -7.03
N ALA A 276 11.11 -2.78 -7.41
CA ALA A 276 10.33 -2.06 -8.40
C ALA A 276 11.12 -1.93 -9.71
N PRO A 277 10.45 -1.81 -10.87
CA PRO A 277 11.16 -1.52 -12.11
C PRO A 277 11.87 -0.16 -12.04
N ASP A 278 13.07 -0.10 -12.61
CA ASP A 278 13.94 1.10 -12.59
C ASP A 278 13.32 2.34 -13.25
N SER A 279 12.24 2.16 -13.99
CA SER A 279 11.66 3.25 -14.78
C SER A 279 10.16 3.43 -14.45
N PRO A 280 9.77 4.59 -13.91
CA PRO A 280 8.35 4.92 -13.72
C PRO A 280 7.54 4.85 -15.03
N MET A 281 8.18 5.10 -16.19
CA MET A 281 7.55 5.01 -17.50
C MET A 281 7.22 3.55 -17.86
N ALA A 282 8.10 2.61 -17.55
CA ALA A 282 7.85 1.18 -17.74
C ALA A 282 6.72 0.71 -16.83
N ALA A 283 6.73 1.14 -15.56
CA ALA A 283 5.67 0.86 -14.59
C ALA A 283 4.32 1.41 -15.06
N TYR A 284 4.28 2.64 -15.59
CA TYR A 284 3.06 3.26 -16.11
C TYR A 284 2.49 2.51 -17.33
N LYS A 285 3.38 2.09 -18.25
CA LYS A 285 2.98 1.29 -19.42
C LYS A 285 2.42 -0.08 -18.99
N GLN A 286 3.07 -0.74 -18.04
CA GLN A 286 2.58 -2.00 -17.47
C GLN A 286 1.22 -1.82 -16.76
N TRP A 287 1.04 -0.71 -16.04
CA TRP A 287 -0.23 -0.43 -15.37
C TRP A 287 -1.36 -0.26 -16.38
N ILE A 288 -1.14 0.49 -17.46
CA ILE A 288 -2.12 0.63 -18.55
C ILE A 288 -2.46 -0.74 -19.14
N ALA A 289 -1.45 -1.54 -19.46
CA ALA A 289 -1.64 -2.87 -20.03
C ALA A 289 -2.40 -3.82 -19.09
N GLY A 290 -2.16 -3.74 -17.77
CA GLY A 290 -2.78 -4.63 -16.79
C GLY A 290 -4.13 -4.17 -16.22
N SER A 291 -4.49 -2.90 -16.40
CA SER A 291 -5.72 -2.35 -15.83
C SER A 291 -6.90 -2.28 -16.80
N LEU A 292 -6.65 -2.48 -18.08
CA LEU A 292 -7.68 -2.42 -19.11
C LEU A 292 -8.24 -3.81 -19.42
N ALA A 293 -9.45 -4.09 -18.95
CA ALA A 293 -10.28 -5.10 -19.59
C ALA A 293 -10.69 -4.50 -20.96
N PRO A 294 -10.27 -5.05 -22.10
CA PRO A 294 -10.61 -4.45 -23.38
C PRO A 294 -12.12 -4.43 -23.57
N ALA A 295 -12.70 -3.25 -23.66
CA ALA A 295 -14.12 -3.08 -23.94
C ALA A 295 -14.42 -3.20 -25.46
N GLY A 296 -13.36 -3.41 -26.26
CA GLY A 296 -13.48 -3.54 -27.73
C GLY A 296 -12.13 -3.51 -28.42
N GLU A 297 -12.14 -3.78 -29.70
CA GLU A 297 -10.94 -3.76 -30.56
C GLU A 297 -11.01 -2.53 -31.48
N LEU A 298 -9.93 -1.74 -31.49
CA LEU A 298 -9.76 -0.64 -32.43
C LEU A 298 -8.84 -1.10 -33.57
N LYS A 299 -9.40 -1.21 -34.74
CA LYS A 299 -8.61 -1.46 -35.98
C LYS A 299 -8.01 -0.14 -36.43
N LEU A 300 -6.69 0.00 -36.30
CA LEU A 300 -5.96 1.17 -36.82
C LEU A 300 -5.51 0.90 -38.27
N ASP A 301 -5.69 1.87 -39.10
CA ASP A 301 -5.15 1.81 -40.46
C ASP A 301 -3.61 2.03 -40.43
N ALA A 302 -2.99 1.95 -41.61
CA ALA A 302 -1.53 2.10 -41.78
C ALA A 302 -1.02 3.48 -41.36
N GLY A 303 -1.87 4.48 -41.26
CA GLY A 303 -1.57 5.81 -40.80
C GLY A 303 -1.42 5.97 -39.25
N UNK A 304 -1.65 5.05 -38.69
CA UNK A 304 -1.61 5.08 -37.35
C UNK A 304 -0.38 4.72 -36.71
N UNK A 305 0.14 4.50 -37.19
CA UNK A 305 1.21 4.12 -36.77
C UNK A 305 1.91 5.16 -36.22
N UNK A 306 1.73 5.25 -35.37
CA UNK A 306 2.34 5.98 -34.84
C UNK A 306 3.56 5.96 -35.15
N UNK A 307 3.75 6.56 -35.64
CA UNK A 307 4.88 6.66 -35.80
C UNK A 307 5.51 6.69 -34.66
N GLN A 308 6.46 6.08 -34.42
CA GLN A 308 7.29 6.08 -33.25
C GLN A 308 7.85 7.49 -32.99
N GLY A 309 7.32 8.15 -31.99
CA GLY A 309 7.87 9.40 -31.48
C GLY A 309 7.40 10.72 -32.15
N GLN A 310 6.32 10.69 -32.94
CA GLN A 310 5.72 11.94 -33.41
C GLN A 310 4.27 12.08 -32.88
N GLU A 311 3.88 13.30 -32.53
CA GLU A 311 2.48 13.59 -32.16
C GLU A 311 1.56 13.29 -33.38
N PRO A 312 0.41 12.69 -33.15
CA PRO A 312 -0.53 12.43 -34.24
C PRO A 312 -1.05 13.76 -34.79
N ALA A 313 -0.88 13.96 -36.09
CA ALA A 313 -1.51 15.07 -36.78
C ALA A 313 -3.04 14.95 -36.62
N ALA A 314 -3.68 16.06 -36.28
CA ALA A 314 -5.13 16.12 -36.10
C ALA A 314 -5.84 15.72 -37.41
N GLY A 315 -6.27 14.46 -37.47
CA GLY A 315 -7.01 13.95 -38.59
C GLY A 315 -8.36 14.65 -38.76
N ARG A 316 -8.71 15.01 -39.98
CA ARG A 316 -10.02 15.58 -40.33
C ARG A 316 -11.13 14.63 -39.85
N ARG A 317 -11.99 15.13 -38.96
CA ARG A 317 -13.22 14.43 -38.57
C ARG A 317 -14.16 14.38 -39.77
N ASP A 318 -14.42 13.20 -40.29
CA ASP A 318 -15.45 13.01 -41.29
C ASP A 318 -16.83 13.27 -40.67
N ARG A 319 -17.54 14.25 -41.21
CA ARG A 319 -18.84 14.70 -40.72
C ARG A 319 -20.00 13.84 -41.26
N ARG A 320 -19.86 12.52 -41.20
CA ARG A 320 -20.99 11.65 -41.56
C ARG A 320 -21.11 10.53 -40.52
N ASP A 321 -21.86 10.80 -39.48
CA ASP A 321 -22.74 9.86 -38.77
C ASP A 321 -23.29 10.50 -37.50
N ARG A 322 -24.15 11.50 -37.69
CA ARG A 322 -25.07 11.92 -36.64
C ARG A 322 -26.50 11.57 -37.06
N ARG A 323 -26.83 10.29 -37.02
CA ARG A 323 -28.23 9.84 -36.91
C ARG A 323 -28.21 8.48 -36.26
N LEU A 324 -28.89 8.42 -35.11
CA LEU A 324 -29.32 7.28 -34.32
C LEU A 324 -28.78 7.46 -32.87
N ARG A 325 -29.52 7.59 -31.82
CA ARG A 325 -30.93 7.39 -31.53
C ARG A 325 -31.25 8.17 -30.26
N GLN A 326 -32.27 9.00 -30.29
CA GLN A 326 -33.06 9.30 -29.12
C GLN A 326 -34.15 8.21 -29.07
N GLY A 327 -34.29 7.55 -27.94
CA GLY A 327 -35.31 6.60 -27.60
C GLY A 327 -35.03 6.01 -26.23
#